data_58e8915d03e68c9623a884fa70439cfe
#
_entry.id   58e8915d03e68c9623a884fa70439cfe
#
_cell.length_a   1.000
_cell.length_b   1.000
_cell.length_c   1.000
_cell.angle_alpha   90.00
_cell.angle_beta   90.00
_cell.angle_gamma   90.00
#
_symmetry.space_group_name_H-M   'P 1'
#
loop_
_entity.id
_entity.type
_entity.pdbx_description
1 polymer ?
#
loop_
_entity_poly.entity_id
_entity_poly.type
_entity_poly.pdbx_seq_one_letter_code
_entity_poly.pdbx_strand_id
1 'polypeptide(L)'
;MIDLVLFAGRITLVIFLYLFLFATMRTGIGLVRGQRRDTAIWSVDVEKGARAMRDLHVDILGPVVVGRSPSSDIVIDEPYVSATHARFTLQGPALVLEDLNSTNGTLVNGHPIDGPVALRDGDDVQIGDTIMRVSRR
;
A
#
# COMPACT_ATOMS: atom_id res chain seq x y z
N MET A 1 36.82 -1.94 -54.91
CA MET A 1 35.34 -1.91 -54.81
C MET A 1 34.81 -2.83 -53.70
N ILE A 2 35.28 -4.07 -53.61
CA ILE A 2 34.84 -5.04 -52.57
C ILE A 2 35.19 -4.54 -51.16
N ASP A 3 36.39 -4.00 -50.97
CA ASP A 3 36.82 -3.49 -49.65
C ASP A 3 35.98 -2.30 -49.16
N LEU A 4 35.54 -1.43 -50.06
CA LEU A 4 34.65 -0.31 -49.73
C LEU A 4 33.26 -0.79 -49.30
N VAL A 5 32.73 -1.82 -49.95
CA VAL A 5 31.42 -2.42 -49.61
C VAL A 5 31.50 -3.12 -48.25
N LEU A 6 32.60 -3.85 -47.98
CA LEU A 6 32.82 -4.51 -46.70
C LEU A 6 32.99 -3.50 -45.58
N PHE A 7 33.70 -2.39 -45.83
CA PHE A 7 33.89 -1.30 -44.87
C PHE A 7 32.56 -0.61 -44.54
N ALA A 8 31.76 -0.30 -45.57
CA ALA A 8 30.43 0.29 -45.37
C ALA A 8 29.51 -0.65 -44.59
N GLY A 9 29.55 -1.97 -44.88
CA GLY A 9 28.78 -2.97 -44.13
C GLY A 9 29.14 -3.05 -42.63
N ARG A 10 30.46 -2.95 -42.33
CA ARG A 10 30.92 -2.92 -40.92
C ARG A 10 30.42 -1.66 -40.18
N ILE A 11 30.49 -0.51 -40.82
CA ILE A 11 30.00 0.74 -40.21
C ILE A 11 28.50 0.67 -39.95
N THR A 12 27.74 0.19 -40.92
CA THR A 12 26.28 0.03 -40.79
C THR A 12 25.93 -0.90 -39.63
N LEU A 13 26.61 -2.03 -39.49
CA LEU A 13 26.41 -2.99 -38.42
C LEU A 13 26.72 -2.36 -37.04
N VAL A 14 27.80 -1.61 -36.94
CA VAL A 14 28.15 -0.92 -35.69
C VAL A 14 27.10 0.13 -35.31
N ILE A 15 26.60 0.90 -36.29
CA ILE A 15 25.53 1.87 -36.06
C ILE A 15 24.26 1.17 -35.56
N PHE A 16 23.86 0.08 -36.18
CA PHE A 16 22.70 -0.69 -35.73
C PHE A 16 22.87 -1.25 -34.33
N LEU A 17 24.07 -1.72 -33.96
CA LEU A 17 24.38 -2.20 -32.63
C LEU A 17 24.22 -1.08 -31.58
N TYR A 18 24.77 0.11 -31.88
CA TYR A 18 24.63 1.24 -30.97
C TYR A 18 23.19 1.72 -30.83
N LEU A 19 22.43 1.76 -31.93
CA LEU A 19 21.02 2.11 -31.89
C LEU A 19 20.21 1.10 -31.07
N PHE A 20 20.50 -0.19 -31.22
CA PHE A 20 19.86 -1.24 -30.42
C PHE A 20 20.18 -1.13 -28.95
N LEU A 21 21.46 -0.94 -28.59
CA LEU A 21 21.89 -0.71 -27.20
C LEU A 21 21.25 0.55 -26.60
N PHE A 22 21.18 1.63 -27.36
CA PHE A 22 20.54 2.87 -26.94
C PHE A 22 19.04 2.66 -26.72
N ALA A 23 18.35 1.96 -27.60
CA ALA A 23 16.93 1.66 -27.47
C ALA A 23 16.66 0.78 -26.24
N THR A 24 17.47 -0.27 -26.01
CA THR A 24 17.32 -1.14 -24.83
C THR A 24 17.62 -0.40 -23.52
N MET A 25 18.64 0.45 -23.50
CA MET A 25 18.96 1.27 -22.34
C MET A 25 17.85 2.28 -22.02
N ARG A 26 17.28 2.91 -23.05
CA ARG A 26 16.16 3.85 -22.88
C ARG A 26 14.91 3.16 -22.36
N THR A 27 14.59 1.95 -22.86
CA THR A 27 13.46 1.16 -22.40
C THR A 27 13.65 0.66 -20.96
N GLY A 28 14.87 0.20 -20.63
CA GLY A 28 15.20 -0.24 -19.26
C GLY A 28 15.09 0.87 -18.22
N ILE A 29 15.50 2.09 -18.54
CA ILE A 29 15.38 3.26 -17.65
C ILE A 29 13.91 3.64 -17.44
N GLY A 30 13.07 3.46 -18.46
CA GLY A 30 11.61 3.70 -18.36
C GLY A 30 10.93 2.75 -17.38
N LEU A 31 11.31 1.47 -17.37
CA LEU A 31 10.75 0.46 -16.44
C LEU A 31 11.17 0.71 -14.99
N VAL A 32 12.40 1.16 -14.76
CA VAL A 32 12.89 1.50 -13.41
C VAL A 32 12.29 2.82 -12.91
N ARG A 33 12.09 3.81 -13.77
CA ARG A 33 11.44 5.09 -13.41
C ARG A 33 9.94 4.97 -13.18
N GLY A 34 9.26 4.02 -13.82
CA GLY A 34 7.83 3.74 -13.59
C GLY A 34 7.52 3.17 -12.21
N GLN A 35 8.54 2.76 -11.45
CA GLN A 35 8.43 2.30 -10.06
C GLN A 35 8.88 3.34 -9.02
N ARG A 36 8.85 4.63 -9.30
CA ARG A 36 8.62 5.58 -8.22
C ARG A 36 7.20 5.30 -7.72
N ARG A 37 7.10 4.36 -6.80
CA ARG A 37 5.97 4.32 -5.88
C ARG A 37 5.94 5.72 -5.28
N ASP A 38 4.90 6.48 -5.61
CA ASP A 38 4.41 7.49 -4.69
C ASP A 38 4.06 6.68 -3.44
N THR A 39 5.04 6.51 -2.59
CA THR A 39 4.86 5.92 -1.26
C THR A 39 4.17 6.99 -0.44
N ALA A 40 2.89 7.19 -0.74
CA ALA A 40 2.03 7.83 0.20
C ALA A 40 2.13 6.99 1.47
N ILE A 41 2.68 7.55 2.51
CA ILE A 41 2.74 6.90 3.82
C ILE A 41 1.35 7.06 4.41
N TRP A 42 0.67 5.93 4.54
CA TRP A 42 -0.59 5.86 5.26
C TRP A 42 -0.30 5.65 6.73
N SER A 43 -1.02 6.36 7.58
CA SER A 43 -0.97 6.18 9.02
C SER A 43 -2.37 6.08 9.60
N VAL A 44 -2.46 5.45 10.75
CA VAL A 44 -3.68 5.30 11.53
C VAL A 44 -3.44 5.87 12.90
N ASP A 45 -4.26 6.82 13.28
CA ASP A 45 -4.22 7.51 14.57
C ASP A 45 -5.45 7.14 15.40
N VAL A 46 -5.28 6.70 16.65
CA VAL A 46 -6.41 6.41 17.53
C VAL A 46 -6.94 7.69 18.15
N GLU A 47 -8.12 8.14 17.72
CA GLU A 47 -8.78 9.34 18.27
C GLU A 47 -9.59 9.04 19.52
N LYS A 48 -10.27 7.90 19.54
CA LYS A 48 -11.11 7.47 20.65
C LYS A 48 -10.87 6.01 20.96
N GLY A 49 -10.66 5.66 22.20
CA GLY A 49 -10.40 4.29 22.66
C GLY A 49 -9.98 4.27 24.12
N ALA A 50 -9.56 3.09 24.59
CA ALA A 50 -9.02 2.92 25.93
C ALA A 50 -7.83 3.88 26.18
N ARG A 51 -7.65 4.30 27.43
CA ARG A 51 -6.57 5.27 27.80
C ARG A 51 -5.19 4.85 27.31
N ALA A 52 -4.90 3.55 27.27
CA ALA A 52 -3.63 3.01 26.81
C ALA A 52 -3.42 3.15 25.28
N MET A 53 -4.47 3.41 24.52
CA MET A 53 -4.43 3.53 23.06
C MET A 53 -4.54 4.97 22.55
N ARG A 54 -4.81 5.92 23.45
CA ARG A 54 -4.84 7.34 23.07
C ARG A 54 -3.46 7.75 22.61
N ASP A 55 -3.40 8.47 21.51
CA ASP A 55 -2.16 8.92 20.86
C ASP A 55 -1.34 7.78 20.20
N LEU A 56 -1.93 6.59 20.02
CA LEU A 56 -1.30 5.55 19.22
C LEU A 56 -1.30 5.97 17.76
N HIS A 57 -0.11 6.14 17.23
CA HIS A 57 0.16 6.41 15.80
C HIS A 57 0.85 5.20 15.18
N VAL A 58 0.30 4.67 14.08
CA VAL A 58 0.85 3.52 13.39
C VAL A 58 0.99 3.83 11.90
N ASP A 59 2.24 3.83 11.42
CA ASP A 59 2.51 3.90 9.98
C ASP A 59 2.24 2.55 9.32
N ILE A 60 1.45 2.56 8.26
CA ILE A 60 1.09 1.35 7.50
C ILE A 60 2.14 1.11 6.43
N LEU A 61 3.09 0.26 6.70
CA LEU A 61 4.15 -0.14 5.76
C LEU A 61 3.90 -1.51 5.12
N GLY A 62 2.88 -2.24 5.60
CA GLY A 62 2.50 -3.57 5.18
C GLY A 62 1.12 -3.95 5.70
N PRO A 63 0.72 -5.22 5.63
CA PRO A 63 -0.51 -5.68 6.25
C PRO A 63 -0.48 -5.46 7.76
N VAL A 64 -1.51 -4.82 8.31
CA VAL A 64 -1.69 -4.54 9.75
C VAL A 64 -3.00 -5.15 10.20
N VAL A 65 -2.95 -6.08 11.13
CA VAL A 65 -4.12 -6.75 11.73
C VAL A 65 -4.52 -6.03 13.00
N VAL A 66 -5.81 -5.74 13.09
CA VAL A 66 -6.45 -5.17 14.28
C VAL A 66 -7.33 -6.21 14.95
N GLY A 67 -7.23 -6.33 16.25
CA GLY A 67 -8.06 -7.27 16.99
C GLY A 67 -7.78 -7.26 18.49
N ARG A 68 -8.54 -8.12 19.21
CA ARG A 68 -8.37 -8.25 20.67
C ARG A 68 -7.19 -9.15 21.06
N SER A 69 -6.74 -10.01 20.14
CA SER A 69 -5.62 -10.91 20.42
C SER A 69 -4.34 -10.13 20.67
N PRO A 70 -3.52 -10.52 21.66
CA PRO A 70 -2.18 -9.96 21.84
C PRO A 70 -1.24 -10.18 20.64
N SER A 71 -1.60 -11.08 19.72
CA SER A 71 -0.86 -11.34 18.48
C SER A 71 -1.24 -10.39 17.33
N SER A 72 -2.24 -9.53 17.52
CA SER A 72 -2.59 -8.49 16.56
C SER A 72 -1.57 -7.36 16.58
N ASP A 73 -1.37 -6.68 15.44
CA ASP A 73 -0.46 -5.53 15.34
C ASP A 73 -1.00 -4.32 16.11
N ILE A 74 -2.34 -4.11 16.03
CA ILE A 74 -3.06 -3.14 16.86
C ILE A 74 -3.99 -3.93 17.76
N VAL A 75 -3.71 -3.91 19.06
CA VAL A 75 -4.49 -4.64 20.07
C VAL A 75 -5.54 -3.74 20.68
N ILE A 76 -6.83 -4.08 20.47
CA ILE A 76 -7.98 -3.41 21.08
C ILE A 76 -8.60 -4.37 22.10
N ASP A 77 -8.28 -4.17 23.36
CA ASP A 77 -8.80 -5.01 24.45
C ASP A 77 -10.20 -4.58 24.86
N GLU A 78 -11.15 -4.85 23.97
CA GLU A 78 -12.57 -4.59 24.20
C GLU A 78 -13.40 -5.87 23.97
N PRO A 79 -14.45 -6.12 24.77
CA PRO A 79 -15.26 -7.34 24.69
C PRO A 79 -15.98 -7.50 23.35
N TYR A 80 -16.25 -6.39 22.65
CA TYR A 80 -16.96 -6.38 21.36
C TYR A 80 -16.02 -6.52 20.18
N VAL A 81 -14.71 -6.60 20.39
CA VAL A 81 -13.69 -6.77 19.35
C VAL A 81 -13.31 -8.24 19.24
N SER A 82 -13.35 -8.78 18.02
CA SER A 82 -12.92 -10.14 17.73
C SER A 82 -11.42 -10.33 17.88
N ALA A 83 -10.95 -11.54 18.11
CA ALA A 83 -9.52 -11.85 18.29
C ALA A 83 -8.68 -11.33 17.11
N THR A 84 -9.13 -11.60 15.87
CA THR A 84 -8.72 -10.94 14.65
C THR A 84 -9.96 -10.28 14.07
N HIS A 85 -10.00 -8.95 13.99
CA HIS A 85 -11.23 -8.23 13.67
C HIS A 85 -11.21 -7.66 12.25
N ALA A 86 -10.17 -6.91 11.92
CA ALA A 86 -10.01 -6.28 10.63
C ALA A 86 -8.55 -6.23 10.20
N ARG A 87 -8.31 -5.96 8.93
CA ARG A 87 -6.97 -5.86 8.37
C ARG A 87 -6.86 -4.66 7.44
N PHE A 88 -5.82 -3.86 7.65
CA PHE A 88 -5.37 -2.87 6.70
C PHE A 88 -4.34 -3.48 5.75
N THR A 89 -4.46 -3.22 4.46
CA THR A 89 -3.51 -3.71 3.44
C THR A 89 -3.26 -2.62 2.38
N LEU A 90 -2.00 -2.45 2.00
CA LEU A 90 -1.65 -1.55 0.90
C LEU A 90 -1.86 -2.27 -0.44
N GLN A 91 -2.67 -1.68 -1.31
CA GLN A 91 -2.86 -2.12 -2.69
C GLN A 91 -2.42 -1.00 -3.63
N GLY A 92 -1.14 -1.04 -4.02
CA GLY A 92 -0.52 0.09 -4.74
C GLY A 92 -0.53 1.36 -3.88
N PRO A 93 -1.10 2.49 -4.36
CA PRO A 93 -1.19 3.73 -3.60
C PRO A 93 -2.39 3.78 -2.65
N ALA A 94 -3.29 2.80 -2.70
CA ALA A 94 -4.51 2.77 -1.89
C ALA A 94 -4.32 1.97 -0.61
N LEU A 95 -4.91 2.43 0.49
CA LEU A 95 -5.09 1.67 1.71
C LEU A 95 -6.45 1.01 1.67
N VAL A 96 -6.49 -0.30 1.83
CA VAL A 96 -7.72 -1.12 1.84
C VAL A 96 -7.94 -1.68 3.22
N LEU A 97 -9.15 -1.52 3.74
CA LEU A 97 -9.63 -2.12 4.98
C LEU A 97 -10.54 -3.29 4.65
N GLU A 98 -10.35 -4.41 5.32
CA GLU A 98 -11.14 -5.62 5.21
C GLU A 98 -11.58 -6.09 6.60
N ASP A 99 -12.85 -6.37 6.78
CA ASP A 99 -13.37 -7.05 7.97
C ASP A 99 -13.10 -8.56 7.86
N LEU A 100 -12.50 -9.14 8.88
CA LEU A 100 -12.10 -10.56 8.92
C LEU A 100 -13.21 -11.45 9.52
N ASN A 101 -14.44 -11.27 9.10
CA ASN A 101 -15.64 -11.93 9.66
C ASN A 101 -15.77 -11.68 11.15
N SER A 102 -15.64 -10.44 11.57
CA SER A 102 -15.80 -10.06 12.97
C SER A 102 -17.23 -10.27 13.44
N THR A 103 -17.42 -10.46 14.75
CA THR A 103 -18.75 -10.69 15.33
C THR A 103 -19.63 -9.45 15.26
N ASN A 104 -19.08 -8.27 15.47
CA ASN A 104 -19.84 -7.02 15.56
C ASN A 104 -19.67 -6.10 14.36
N GLY A 105 -18.81 -6.46 13.41
CA GLY A 105 -18.55 -5.68 12.19
C GLY A 105 -17.59 -4.50 12.40
N THR A 106 -17.18 -3.95 11.28
CA THR A 106 -16.32 -2.78 11.17
C THR A 106 -17.09 -1.67 10.46
N LEU A 107 -16.97 -0.42 10.94
CA LEU A 107 -17.62 0.72 10.30
C LEU A 107 -16.56 1.68 9.73
N VAL A 108 -16.89 2.27 8.59
CA VAL A 108 -16.13 3.38 7.98
C VAL A 108 -17.06 4.58 7.88
N ASN A 109 -16.69 5.69 8.52
CA ASN A 109 -17.52 6.91 8.61
C ASN A 109 -18.95 6.63 9.11
N GLY A 110 -19.09 5.70 10.06
CA GLY A 110 -20.37 5.32 10.65
C GLY A 110 -21.20 4.32 9.83
N HIS A 111 -20.70 3.85 8.69
CA HIS A 111 -21.38 2.87 7.84
C HIS A 111 -20.67 1.51 7.91
N PRO A 112 -21.42 0.41 8.12
CA PRO A 112 -20.81 -0.91 8.14
C PRO A 112 -20.27 -1.28 6.77
N ILE A 113 -19.15 -2.01 6.76
CA ILE A 113 -18.54 -2.53 5.54
C ILE A 113 -18.90 -4.01 5.38
N ASP A 114 -19.30 -4.40 4.15
CA ASP A 114 -19.66 -5.79 3.81
C ASP A 114 -18.55 -6.51 3.02
N GLY A 115 -17.41 -5.82 2.79
CA GLY A 115 -16.27 -6.33 2.06
C GLY A 115 -15.10 -5.36 2.10
N PRO A 116 -14.01 -5.65 1.36
CA PRO A 116 -12.85 -4.77 1.29
C PRO A 116 -13.21 -3.38 0.76
N VAL A 117 -12.81 -2.33 1.48
CA VAL A 117 -13.09 -0.93 1.15
C VAL A 117 -11.78 -0.16 1.04
N ALA A 118 -11.60 0.59 -0.05
CA ALA A 118 -10.50 1.52 -0.20
C ALA A 118 -10.76 2.78 0.63
N LEU A 119 -9.85 3.07 1.55
CA LEU A 119 -9.93 4.21 2.45
C LEU A 119 -9.37 5.48 1.80
N ARG A 120 -9.86 6.62 2.28
CA ARG A 120 -9.42 7.95 1.90
C ARG A 120 -8.75 8.64 3.08
N ASP A 121 -7.98 9.66 2.77
CA ASP A 121 -7.44 10.55 3.79
C ASP A 121 -8.56 11.19 4.60
N GLY A 122 -8.46 11.10 5.93
CA GLY A 122 -9.45 11.60 6.88
C GLY A 122 -10.62 10.65 7.19
N ASP A 123 -10.65 9.43 6.63
CA ASP A 123 -11.68 8.44 6.97
C ASP A 123 -11.55 7.98 8.43
N ASP A 124 -12.70 7.82 9.08
CA ASP A 124 -12.80 7.26 10.42
C ASP A 124 -13.19 5.78 10.35
N VAL A 125 -12.36 4.93 10.93
CA VAL A 125 -12.59 3.50 11.09
C VAL A 125 -12.98 3.22 12.51
N GLN A 126 -14.16 2.62 12.71
CA GLN A 126 -14.65 2.25 14.04
C GLN A 126 -14.68 0.74 14.21
N ILE A 127 -14.06 0.27 15.28
CA ILE A 127 -14.03 -1.13 15.72
C ILE A 127 -14.38 -1.17 17.21
N GLY A 128 -15.55 -1.71 17.55
CA GLY A 128 -16.08 -1.59 18.91
C GLY A 128 -16.32 -0.13 19.29
N ASP A 129 -15.79 0.29 20.43
CA ASP A 129 -15.85 1.68 20.90
C ASP A 129 -14.64 2.52 20.45
N THR A 130 -13.65 1.89 19.82
CA THR A 130 -12.43 2.54 19.33
C THR A 130 -12.65 3.15 17.95
N ILE A 131 -12.27 4.41 17.79
CA ILE A 131 -12.28 5.15 16.53
C ILE A 131 -10.85 5.50 16.15
N MET A 132 -10.48 5.13 14.93
CA MET A 132 -9.16 5.35 14.33
C MET A 132 -9.31 6.25 13.12
N ARG A 133 -8.56 7.33 13.05
CA ARG A 133 -8.49 8.20 11.87
C ARG A 133 -7.35 7.76 10.95
N VAL A 134 -7.68 7.66 9.68
CA VAL A 134 -6.73 7.34 8.62
C VAL A 134 -6.18 8.65 8.05
N SER A 135 -4.87 8.73 7.93
CA SER A 135 -4.18 9.88 7.34
C SER A 135 -3.21 9.44 6.23
N ARG A 136 -3.08 10.27 5.22
CA ARG A 136 -2.17 10.04 4.10
C ARG A 136 -1.15 11.18 4.03
N ARG A 137 0.14 10.88 4.07
CA ARG A 137 1.26 11.83 3.93
C ARG A 137 2.03 11.61 2.65
#